data_5f21a89b6182aef40ff2aa7c0fdaebe1
#
_entry.id   5f21a89b6182aef40ff2aa7c0fdaebe1
#
_cell.length_a   1.000
_cell.length_b   1.000
_cell.length_c   1.000
_cell.angle_alpha   90.00
_cell.angle_beta   90.00
_cell.angle_gamma   90.00
#
_symmetry.space_group_name_H-M   'P 1'
#
loop_
_entity.id
_entity.type
_entity.pdbx_description
1 polymer ?
#
loop_
_entity_poly.entity_id
_entity_poly.type
_entity_poly.pdbx_seq_one_letter_code
_entity_poly.pdbx_strand_id
1 'polypeptide(L)' 'MISQVKTGNFLKELRKENGKTQEEIAEMFGVSSRSVSRWENGNTMPDLGILVELDNM' A
#
# COMPACT_ATOMS: atom_id res chain seq x y z
N MET A 1 5.88 -17.55 -3.43
CA MET A 1 5.52 -17.03 -2.09
C MET A 1 5.63 -15.51 -2.09
N ILE A 2 4.64 -14.82 -1.58
CA ILE A 2 4.63 -13.36 -1.53
C ILE A 2 5.42 -12.89 -0.30
N SER A 3 6.42 -12.03 -0.52
CA SER A 3 7.19 -11.44 0.57
C SER A 3 6.51 -10.14 1.01
N GLN A 4 6.29 -9.97 2.32
CA GLN A 4 5.73 -8.74 2.86
C GLN A 4 6.62 -7.53 2.55
N VAL A 5 7.93 -7.73 2.62
CA VAL A 5 8.89 -6.66 2.33
C VAL A 5 8.83 -6.25 0.85
N LYS A 6 8.83 -7.22 -0.04
CA LYS A 6 8.76 -6.94 -1.48
C LYS A 6 7.42 -6.30 -1.85
N THR A 7 6.33 -6.79 -1.27
CA THR A 7 5.00 -6.21 -1.49
C THR A 7 4.97 -4.76 -0.99
N GLY A 8 5.52 -4.50 0.19
CA GLY A 8 5.59 -3.16 0.74
C GLY A 8 6.38 -2.20 -0.15
N ASN A 9 7.52 -2.65 -0.66
CA ASN A 9 8.33 -1.85 -1.58
C ASN A 9 7.58 -1.55 -2.88
N PHE A 10 6.86 -2.53 -3.40
CA PHE A 10 6.04 -2.35 -4.60
C PHE A 10 4.96 -1.31 -4.36
N LEU A 11 4.27 -1.38 -3.23
CA LEU A 11 3.21 -0.43 -2.89
C LEU A 11 3.77 0.99 -2.77
N LYS A 12 4.92 1.13 -2.16
CA LYS A 12 5.59 2.41 -1.99
C LYS A 12 5.95 3.02 -3.35
N GLU A 13 6.53 2.21 -4.23
CA GLU A 13 6.90 2.66 -5.58
C GLU A 13 5.66 3.07 -6.37
N LEU A 14 4.61 2.27 -6.31
CA LEU A 14 3.37 2.55 -7.02
C LEU A 14 2.75 3.85 -6.53
N ARG A 15 2.75 4.07 -5.22
CA ARG A 15 2.25 5.31 -4.63
C ARG A 15 3.04 6.53 -5.13
N LYS A 16 4.36 6.42 -5.13
CA LYS A 16 5.24 7.51 -5.58
C LYS A 16 5.05 7.80 -7.06
N GLU A 17 4.90 6.77 -7.88
CA GLU A 17 4.68 6.91 -9.32
C GLU A 17 3.37 7.66 -9.60
N ASN A 18 2.38 7.49 -8.73
CA ASN A 18 1.09 8.17 -8.87
C ASN A 18 1.06 9.53 -8.17
N GLY A 19 2.17 9.96 -7.58
CA GLY A 19 2.26 11.24 -6.89
C GLY A 19 1.38 11.36 -5.66
N LYS A 20 1.17 10.26 -4.95
CA LYS A 20 0.28 10.20 -3.79
C LYS A 20 1.06 10.15 -2.49
N THR A 21 0.49 10.72 -1.43
CA THR A 21 1.01 10.56 -0.08
C THR A 21 0.38 9.33 0.56
N GLN A 22 0.96 8.88 1.68
CA GLN A 22 0.37 7.77 2.43
C GLN A 22 -1.05 8.12 2.90
N GLU A 23 -1.28 9.37 3.29
CA GLU A 23 -2.60 9.83 3.72
C GLU A 23 -3.62 9.77 2.59
N GLU A 24 -3.21 10.15 1.38
CA GLU A 24 -4.09 10.09 0.22
C GLU A 24 -4.50 8.65 -0.11
N ILE A 25 -3.52 7.73 -0.07
CA ILE A 25 -3.81 6.32 -0.28
C ILE A 25 -4.74 5.80 0.82
N ALA A 26 -4.49 6.18 2.07
CA ALA A 26 -5.32 5.76 3.20
C ALA A 26 -6.78 6.21 3.00
N GLU A 27 -6.99 7.44 2.57
CA GLU A 27 -8.33 7.95 2.29
C GLU A 27 -9.02 7.16 1.17
N MET A 28 -8.28 6.85 0.12
CA MET A 28 -8.83 6.09 -1.01
C MET A 28 -9.37 4.74 -0.60
N PHE A 29 -8.75 4.10 0.37
CA PHE A 29 -9.12 2.75 0.80
C PHE A 29 -9.85 2.70 2.14
N GLY A 30 -10.13 3.86 2.74
CA GLY A 30 -10.84 3.91 4.01
C GLY A 30 -10.07 3.33 5.18
N VAL A 31 -8.74 3.45 5.17
CA VAL A 31 -7.86 2.95 6.22
C VAL A 31 -7.05 4.11 6.80
N SER A 32 -6.31 3.88 7.88
CA SER A 32 -5.45 4.91 8.44
C SER A 32 -4.11 4.99 7.69
N SER A 33 -3.48 6.16 7.72
CA SER A 33 -2.15 6.32 7.12
C SER A 33 -1.12 5.44 7.81
N ARG A 34 -1.33 5.13 9.08
CA ARG A 34 -0.48 4.19 9.82
C ARG A 34 -0.52 2.79 9.20
N SER A 35 -1.70 2.35 8.77
CA SER A 35 -1.84 1.07 8.08
C SER A 35 -1.03 1.06 6.78
N VAL A 36 -1.13 2.12 6.00
CA VAL A 36 -0.37 2.22 4.75
C VAL A 36 1.13 2.19 5.04
N SER A 37 1.56 2.91 6.07
CA SER A 37 2.97 2.92 6.48
C SER A 37 3.45 1.51 6.85
N ARG A 38 2.65 0.76 7.59
CA ARG A 38 2.99 -0.61 7.97
C ARG A 38 3.10 -1.53 6.76
N TRP A 39 2.21 -1.37 5.78
CA TRP A 39 2.28 -2.14 4.54
C TRP A 39 3.58 -1.85 3.80
N GLU A 40 3.94 -0.58 3.67
CA GLU A 40 5.13 -0.16 2.95
C GLU A 40 6.42 -0.58 3.64
N ASN A 41 6.39 -0.72 4.96
CA ASN A 41 7.55 -1.15 5.75
C ASN A 41 7.63 -2.68 5.90
N GLY A 42 6.66 -3.41 5.35
CA GLY A 42 6.67 -4.86 5.40
C GLY A 42 6.23 -5.45 6.73
N ASN A 43 5.60 -4.64 7.59
CA ASN A 43 5.16 -5.10 8.90
C ASN A 43 3.81 -5.84 8.86
N THR A 44 2.94 -5.43 7.95
CA THR A 44 1.65 -6.09 7.72
C THR A 44 1.34 -6.10 6.24
N MET A 45 0.36 -6.91 5.85
CA MET A 45 -0.09 -7.00 4.46
C MET A 45 -1.45 -6.34 4.33
N PRO A 46 -1.73 -5.62 3.23
CA PRO A 46 -3.08 -5.15 2.95
C PRO A 46 -3.99 -6.32 2.61
N ASP A 47 -5.30 -6.12 2.73
CA ASP A 47 -6.30 -7.09 2.31
C ASP A 47 -6.18 -7.37 0.83
N LEU A 48 -6.62 -8.57 0.43
CA LEU A 48 -6.59 -8.97 -0.98
C LEU A 48 -7.35 -7.98 -1.86
N GLY A 49 -8.49 -7.47 -1.41
CA GLY A 49 -9.27 -6.48 -2.17
C GLY A 49 -8.50 -5.19 -2.37
N ILE A 50 -7.77 -4.76 -1.35
CA ILE A 50 -6.95 -3.55 -1.43
C ILE A 50 -5.77 -3.77 -2.38
N LEU A 51 -5.15 -4.95 -2.34
CA LEU A 51 -4.05 -5.29 -3.26
C LEU A 51 -4.51 -5.23 -4.71
N VAL A 52 -5.69 -5.76 -5.00
CA VAL A 52 -6.24 -5.74 -6.35
C VAL A 52 -6.47 -4.30 -6.82
N GLU A 53 -7.02 -3.46 -5.97
CA GLU A 53 -7.27 -2.07 -6.33
C GLU A 53 -5.98 -1.28 -6.52
N LEU A 54 -4.97 -1.53 -5.68
CA LEU A 54 -3.66 -0.90 -5.84
C LEU A 54 -3.00 -1.30 -7.16
N ASP A 55 -3.15 -2.55 -7.55
CA ASP A 55 -2.59 -3.05 -8.81
C ASP A 55 -3.25 -2.39 -10.02
N ASN A 56 -4.49 -1.93 -9.88
CA ASN A 56 -5.24 -1.27 -10.95
C ASN A 56 -5.02 0.25 -11.03
N MET A 57 -4.20 0.80 -10.19
CA MET A 57 -3.89 2.23 -10.22
C MET A 57 -3.09 2.64 -11.44
#